data_7cf19532163e3f920041928cb8005571
#
_entry.id   7cf19532163e3f920041928cb8005571
#
_cell.length_a   1.000
_cell.length_b   1.000
_cell.length_c   1.000
_cell.angle_alpha   90.00
_cell.angle_beta   90.00
_cell.angle_gamma   90.00
#
_symmetry.space_group_name_H-M   'P 1'
#
loop_
_entity.id
_entity.type
_entity.pdbx_description
1 polymer ?
#
loop_
_entity_poly.entity_id
_entity_poly.type
_entity_poly.pdbx_seq_one_letter_code
_entity_poly.pdbx_strand_id
1 'polypeptide(L)'
;MENYVGKICPFCKTEITETDAVMVCPACGIPHHEGCWEENHGCTTFGCSEQHYEEQHTNPTDVCSNCGTPLGDGQTFCPKCGTPKVAAPKTDVCGNCGAELQDGQAFCPKCGHKAGVTIDSNVNAAISQFNANIDKKKKKSKALPIILAIVLAVAAVFGGITYSIVQEKRAEEAERQRQAAIDAYIEDAQSFYIKVLSSGSTMEDTGNEIKTAWTAYVNSKYYNGKKYYSVDSAIAAAQSVEKSNITKVKNAHSSIESLYKKLLTVPDASNQELTEIKNAVKAAYKAYQDMYDCVITPSGNYNSWTAEFKDVDSDLADAIGDLRILIN
;
A
#
# COMPACT_ATOMS: atom_id res chain seq x y z
N MET A 1 17.06 -28.78 -10.50
CA MET A 1 15.68 -28.29 -10.68
C MET A 1 15.37 -27.43 -9.48
N GLU A 2 15.03 -26.18 -9.69
CA GLU A 2 14.61 -25.31 -8.58
C GLU A 2 13.27 -25.85 -8.03
N ASN A 3 13.20 -26.00 -6.71
CA ASN A 3 12.01 -26.50 -6.05
C ASN A 3 11.06 -25.32 -5.75
N TYR A 4 9.92 -25.26 -6.41
CA TYR A 4 8.89 -24.21 -6.22
C TYR A 4 7.78 -24.63 -5.26
N VAL A 5 7.87 -25.82 -4.67
CA VAL A 5 6.92 -26.32 -3.64
C VAL A 5 6.98 -25.41 -2.42
N GLY A 6 5.84 -25.03 -1.90
CA GLY A 6 5.72 -24.10 -0.78
C GLY A 6 5.66 -22.62 -1.17
N LYS A 7 5.78 -22.28 -2.46
CA LYS A 7 5.60 -20.89 -2.93
C LYS A 7 4.14 -20.60 -3.25
N ILE A 8 3.74 -19.37 -3.07
CA ILE A 8 2.35 -18.92 -3.31
C ILE A 8 2.18 -18.47 -4.76
N CYS A 9 1.21 -19.04 -5.47
CA CYS A 9 0.82 -18.58 -6.79
C CYS A 9 0.18 -17.18 -6.71
N PRO A 10 0.69 -16.16 -7.42
CA PRO A 10 0.17 -14.80 -7.29
C PRO A 10 -1.21 -14.60 -7.91
N PHE A 11 -1.69 -15.53 -8.75
CA PHE A 11 -3.04 -15.51 -9.34
C PHE A 11 -4.09 -15.99 -8.36
N CYS A 12 -4.04 -17.27 -7.95
CA CYS A 12 -5.05 -17.88 -7.10
C CYS A 12 -4.78 -17.73 -5.59
N LYS A 13 -3.59 -17.23 -5.19
CA LYS A 13 -3.15 -17.05 -3.79
C LYS A 13 -3.03 -18.35 -2.98
N THR A 14 -2.99 -19.51 -3.64
CA THR A 14 -2.76 -20.81 -2.99
C THR A 14 -1.32 -21.27 -3.14
N GLU A 15 -0.89 -22.14 -2.23
CA GLU A 15 0.44 -22.73 -2.21
C GLU A 15 0.62 -23.74 -3.34
N ILE A 16 1.79 -23.74 -3.98
CA ILE A 16 2.20 -24.72 -4.99
C ILE A 16 2.67 -25.99 -4.29
N THR A 17 2.04 -27.11 -4.60
CA THR A 17 2.34 -28.43 -4.01
C THR A 17 3.21 -29.29 -4.94
N GLU A 18 3.69 -30.44 -4.45
CA GLU A 18 4.52 -31.38 -5.23
C GLU A 18 3.80 -31.96 -6.46
N THR A 19 2.47 -31.94 -6.46
CA THR A 19 1.64 -32.51 -7.52
C THR A 19 1.21 -31.48 -8.56
N ASP A 20 1.49 -30.19 -8.34
CA ASP A 20 1.08 -29.12 -9.23
C ASP A 20 2.04 -28.94 -10.40
N ALA A 21 1.49 -28.78 -11.58
CA ALA A 21 2.25 -28.31 -12.74
C ALA A 21 2.54 -26.81 -12.60
N VAL A 22 3.83 -26.44 -12.77
CA VAL A 22 4.30 -25.08 -12.47
C VAL A 22 4.87 -24.43 -13.73
N MET A 23 4.37 -23.24 -14.03
CA MET A 23 4.93 -22.33 -15.01
C MET A 23 5.67 -21.18 -14.31
N VAL A 24 6.92 -20.98 -14.68
CA VAL A 24 7.76 -19.89 -14.12
C VAL A 24 7.86 -18.76 -15.12
N CYS A 25 7.52 -17.57 -14.69
CA CYS A 25 7.60 -16.40 -15.55
C CYS A 25 9.03 -16.15 -16.04
N PRO A 26 9.31 -16.12 -17.37
CA PRO A 26 10.65 -15.94 -17.89
C PRO A 26 11.23 -14.55 -17.62
N ALA A 27 10.37 -13.55 -17.39
CA ALA A 27 10.80 -12.16 -17.17
C ALA A 27 11.10 -11.85 -15.70
N CYS A 28 10.29 -12.38 -14.75
CA CYS A 28 10.45 -12.04 -13.32
C CYS A 28 10.75 -13.24 -12.41
N GLY A 29 10.77 -14.48 -12.96
CA GLY A 29 11.11 -15.69 -12.20
C GLY A 29 10.04 -16.14 -11.18
N ILE A 30 8.85 -15.54 -11.16
CA ILE A 30 7.80 -15.89 -10.21
C ILE A 30 7.01 -17.11 -10.71
N PRO A 31 6.84 -18.16 -9.86
CA PRO A 31 6.11 -19.36 -10.23
C PRO A 31 4.60 -19.17 -10.13
N HIS A 32 3.88 -19.79 -11.04
CA HIS A 32 2.42 -19.87 -11.10
C HIS A 32 2.02 -21.33 -11.28
N HIS A 33 0.82 -21.73 -10.86
CA HIS A 33 0.25 -22.98 -11.36
C HIS A 33 0.07 -22.86 -12.87
N GLU A 34 0.33 -23.93 -13.62
CA GLU A 34 0.20 -23.91 -15.09
C GLU A 34 -1.20 -23.48 -15.55
N GLY A 35 -2.27 -24.02 -14.94
CA GLY A 35 -3.64 -23.60 -15.24
C GLY A 35 -3.92 -22.12 -14.91
N CYS A 36 -3.31 -21.57 -13.86
CA CYS A 36 -3.44 -20.16 -13.53
C CYS A 36 -2.70 -19.25 -14.52
N TRP A 37 -1.58 -19.75 -15.05
CA TRP A 37 -0.83 -19.05 -16.10
C TRP A 37 -1.61 -19.02 -17.41
N GLU A 38 -2.22 -20.15 -17.78
CA GLU A 38 -3.06 -20.25 -18.99
C GLU A 38 -4.32 -19.41 -18.88
N GLU A 39 -5.02 -19.46 -17.75
CA GLU A 39 -6.24 -18.68 -17.51
C GLU A 39 -6.00 -17.16 -17.55
N ASN A 40 -4.85 -16.72 -17.01
CA ASN A 40 -4.45 -15.30 -17.04
C ASN A 40 -3.73 -14.92 -18.34
N HIS A 41 -3.46 -15.87 -19.23
CA HIS A 41 -2.65 -15.66 -20.44
C HIS A 41 -1.28 -15.04 -20.17
N GLY A 42 -0.66 -15.36 -19.02
CA GLY A 42 0.67 -14.86 -18.66
C GLY A 42 0.86 -14.51 -17.18
N CYS A 43 1.89 -13.72 -16.89
CA CYS A 43 2.27 -13.34 -15.54
C CYS A 43 1.29 -12.33 -14.92
N THR A 44 0.85 -12.56 -13.66
CA THR A 44 -0.02 -11.64 -12.90
C THR A 44 0.75 -10.64 -12.05
N THR A 45 2.09 -10.68 -12.08
CA THR A 45 2.93 -9.80 -11.25
C THR A 45 2.91 -8.38 -11.80
N PHE A 46 2.49 -7.43 -10.97
CA PHE A 46 2.40 -6.02 -11.36
C PHE A 46 3.76 -5.48 -11.87
N GLY A 47 3.75 -4.90 -13.07
CA GLY A 47 4.94 -4.34 -13.71
C GLY A 47 5.87 -5.36 -14.38
N CYS A 48 5.46 -6.63 -14.47
CA CYS A 48 6.20 -7.64 -15.24
C CYS A 48 5.98 -7.45 -16.75
N SER A 49 7.05 -7.61 -17.55
CA SER A 49 6.99 -7.48 -19.01
C SER A 49 6.20 -8.60 -19.70
N GLU A 50 5.94 -9.72 -19.01
CA GLU A 50 5.12 -10.85 -19.47
C GLU A 50 3.65 -10.74 -19.00
N GLN A 51 3.20 -9.57 -18.57
CA GLN A 51 1.75 -9.35 -18.40
C GLN A 51 1.08 -9.28 -19.77
N HIS A 52 0.27 -10.27 -20.08
CA HIS A 52 -0.55 -10.23 -21.31
C HIS A 52 -1.68 -9.22 -21.14
N TYR A 53 -1.58 -8.14 -21.92
CA TYR A 53 -2.76 -7.41 -22.37
C TYR A 53 -3.28 -8.15 -23.60
N GLU A 54 -4.58 -8.42 -23.68
CA GLU A 54 -5.19 -8.96 -24.89
C GLU A 54 -4.68 -8.18 -26.11
N GLU A 55 -4.13 -8.88 -27.11
CA GLU A 55 -3.76 -8.30 -28.39
C GLU A 55 -5.02 -7.78 -29.09
N GLN A 56 -5.39 -6.54 -28.81
CA GLN A 56 -6.27 -5.80 -29.70
C GLN A 56 -5.44 -5.36 -30.89
N HIS A 57 -5.88 -5.77 -32.06
CA HIS A 57 -5.28 -5.49 -33.35
C HIS A 57 -4.80 -4.04 -33.47
N THR A 58 -3.52 -3.81 -33.38
CA THR A 58 -2.90 -2.50 -33.57
C THR A 58 -2.77 -2.23 -35.06
N ASN A 59 -3.48 -1.21 -35.52
CA ASN A 59 -3.22 -0.61 -36.82
C ASN A 59 -1.82 0.06 -36.75
N PRO A 60 -0.89 -0.19 -37.69
CA PRO A 60 0.53 0.20 -37.52
C PRO A 60 0.82 1.69 -37.65
N THR A 61 -0.18 2.57 -37.58
CA THR A 61 -0.05 4.02 -37.71
C THR A 61 -0.09 4.83 -36.41
N ASP A 62 -0.41 4.20 -35.26
CA ASP A 62 -0.55 4.91 -34.01
C ASP A 62 0.65 4.72 -33.09
N VAL A 63 1.59 5.66 -33.19
CA VAL A 63 2.78 5.73 -32.30
C VAL A 63 2.76 7.04 -31.49
N CYS A 64 3.28 7.00 -30.29
CA CYS A 64 3.43 8.19 -29.45
C CYS A 64 4.35 9.22 -30.13
N SER A 65 3.84 10.42 -30.36
CA SER A 65 4.57 11.51 -31.01
C SER A 65 5.82 11.98 -30.24
N ASN A 66 5.91 11.67 -28.94
CA ASN A 66 7.02 12.10 -28.10
C ASN A 66 8.13 11.03 -27.96
N CYS A 67 7.78 9.72 -27.91
CA CYS A 67 8.77 8.66 -27.62
C CYS A 67 8.73 7.47 -28.59
N GLY A 68 7.88 7.50 -29.62
CA GLY A 68 7.79 6.45 -30.64
C GLY A 68 7.20 5.13 -30.17
N THR A 69 6.68 5.02 -28.95
CA THR A 69 6.06 3.80 -28.44
C THR A 69 4.73 3.55 -29.14
N PRO A 70 4.45 2.32 -29.63
CA PRO A 70 3.15 1.97 -30.20
C PRO A 70 2.04 2.19 -29.18
N LEU A 71 0.92 2.77 -29.62
CA LEU A 71 -0.25 3.07 -28.79
C LEU A 71 -1.41 2.18 -29.26
N GLY A 72 -2.04 1.48 -28.31
CA GLY A 72 -3.22 0.65 -28.57
C GLY A 72 -4.49 1.49 -28.77
N ASP A 73 -5.51 0.87 -29.38
CA ASP A 73 -6.85 1.46 -29.52
C ASP A 73 -7.45 1.72 -28.13
N GLY A 74 -7.98 2.93 -27.93
CA GLY A 74 -8.59 3.35 -26.68
C GLY A 74 -7.61 3.94 -25.64
N GLN A 75 -6.32 3.92 -25.86
CA GLN A 75 -5.36 4.58 -24.97
C GLN A 75 -5.40 6.09 -25.14
N THR A 76 -5.64 6.79 -24.07
CA THR A 76 -5.66 8.27 -24.03
C THR A 76 -4.30 8.90 -23.70
N PHE A 77 -3.36 8.09 -23.16
CA PHE A 77 -2.01 8.53 -22.78
C PHE A 77 -0.98 7.44 -23.12
N CYS A 78 0.24 7.86 -23.44
CA CYS A 78 1.35 6.93 -23.65
C CYS A 78 1.80 6.32 -22.32
N PRO A 79 1.83 4.98 -22.18
CA PRO A 79 2.20 4.32 -20.91
C PRO A 79 3.68 4.49 -20.56
N LYS A 80 4.53 4.83 -21.55
CA LYS A 80 5.97 5.00 -21.34
C LYS A 80 6.39 6.39 -20.93
N CYS A 81 5.74 7.44 -21.44
CA CYS A 81 6.16 8.84 -21.21
C CYS A 81 5.04 9.76 -20.73
N GLY A 82 3.81 9.24 -20.54
CA GLY A 82 2.67 10.03 -20.06
C GLY A 82 2.10 11.03 -21.08
N THR A 83 2.62 11.09 -22.31
CA THR A 83 2.13 12.03 -23.33
C THR A 83 0.73 11.64 -23.78
N PRO A 84 -0.25 12.59 -23.82
CA PRO A 84 -1.60 12.30 -24.31
C PRO A 84 -1.59 11.88 -25.78
N LYS A 85 -2.40 10.86 -26.15
CA LYS A 85 -2.64 10.51 -27.56
C LYS A 85 -3.49 11.60 -28.19
N VAL A 86 -2.89 12.47 -28.96
CA VAL A 86 -3.60 13.49 -29.73
C VAL A 86 -4.13 12.82 -30.98
N ALA A 87 -5.44 12.52 -31.01
CA ALA A 87 -6.11 12.20 -32.27
C ALA A 87 -6.07 13.43 -33.17
N ALA A 88 -5.47 13.32 -34.34
CA ALA A 88 -5.40 14.40 -35.30
C ALA A 88 -6.83 14.75 -35.77
N PRO A 89 -7.36 15.94 -35.51
CA PRO A 89 -8.58 16.40 -36.13
C PRO A 89 -8.27 16.84 -37.57
N LYS A 90 -8.73 16.09 -38.54
CA LYS A 90 -8.84 16.54 -39.92
C LYS A 90 -10.19 17.19 -40.11
N THR A 91 -10.35 18.44 -39.68
CA THR A 91 -11.44 19.30 -40.20
C THR A 91 -11.00 20.76 -40.05
N ASP A 92 -10.74 21.38 -41.19
CA ASP A 92 -10.41 22.79 -41.31
C ASP A 92 -11.58 23.73 -41.01
N VAL A 93 -12.72 23.19 -40.54
CA VAL A 93 -13.94 23.98 -40.27
C VAL A 93 -14.64 23.52 -38.97
N CYS A 94 -15.24 24.45 -38.26
CA CYS A 94 -16.02 24.20 -37.06
C CYS A 94 -17.29 23.41 -37.35
N GLY A 95 -17.46 22.23 -36.79
CA GLY A 95 -18.63 21.36 -36.97
C GLY A 95 -19.96 21.97 -36.50
N ASN A 96 -19.94 23.07 -35.71
CA ASN A 96 -21.16 23.71 -35.22
C ASN A 96 -21.58 24.95 -36.04
N CYS A 97 -20.66 25.78 -36.51
CA CYS A 97 -20.97 27.03 -37.18
C CYS A 97 -20.31 27.22 -38.55
N GLY A 98 -19.53 26.22 -39.02
CA GLY A 98 -18.87 26.26 -40.34
C GLY A 98 -17.72 27.27 -40.47
N ALA A 99 -17.29 27.92 -39.39
CA ALA A 99 -16.17 28.84 -39.42
C ALA A 99 -14.85 28.09 -39.60
N GLU A 100 -13.92 28.62 -40.39
CA GLU A 100 -12.57 28.10 -40.53
C GLU A 100 -11.83 28.12 -39.21
N LEU A 101 -11.14 27.03 -38.88
CA LEU A 101 -10.33 26.87 -37.70
C LEU A 101 -8.86 26.79 -38.12
N GLN A 102 -8.00 27.49 -37.38
CA GLN A 102 -6.56 27.38 -37.58
C GLN A 102 -6.01 26.12 -36.88
N ASP A 103 -4.93 25.56 -37.41
CA ASP A 103 -4.25 24.40 -36.85
C ASP A 103 -3.93 24.63 -35.36
N GLY A 104 -4.38 23.68 -34.50
CA GLY A 104 -4.16 23.71 -33.08
C GLY A 104 -5.18 24.48 -32.23
N GLN A 105 -6.24 25.03 -32.82
CA GLN A 105 -7.32 25.69 -32.06
C GLN A 105 -8.22 24.67 -31.35
N ALA A 106 -8.23 24.74 -30.02
CA ALA A 106 -9.07 23.86 -29.20
C ALA A 106 -10.56 24.26 -29.20
N PHE A 107 -10.88 25.51 -29.52
CA PHE A 107 -12.24 26.07 -29.55
C PHE A 107 -12.43 27.02 -30.71
N CYS A 108 -13.62 27.03 -31.28
CA CYS A 108 -13.99 27.97 -32.35
C CYS A 108 -14.11 29.41 -31.81
N PRO A 109 -13.36 30.42 -32.36
CA PRO A 109 -13.41 31.79 -31.86
C PRO A 109 -14.75 32.49 -32.18
N LYS A 110 -15.54 31.96 -33.13
CA LYS A 110 -16.82 32.54 -33.52
C LYS A 110 -18.00 32.07 -32.69
N CYS A 111 -17.99 30.82 -32.18
CA CYS A 111 -19.12 30.26 -31.46
C CYS A 111 -18.75 29.54 -30.14
N GLY A 112 -17.48 29.51 -29.76
CA GLY A 112 -17.02 28.84 -28.53
C GLY A 112 -17.05 27.31 -28.56
N HIS A 113 -17.44 26.67 -29.69
CA HIS A 113 -17.55 25.24 -29.79
C HIS A 113 -16.17 24.58 -29.85
N LYS A 114 -16.03 23.39 -29.19
CA LYS A 114 -14.77 22.66 -29.17
C LYS A 114 -14.48 22.07 -30.55
N ALA A 115 -13.29 22.27 -31.09
CA ALA A 115 -12.87 21.74 -32.38
C ALA A 115 -12.90 20.19 -32.36
N GLY A 116 -13.37 19.58 -33.45
CA GLY A 116 -13.40 18.12 -33.61
C GLY A 116 -14.67 17.40 -33.10
N VAL A 117 -15.70 18.11 -32.61
CA VAL A 117 -17.00 17.51 -32.25
C VAL A 117 -18.03 17.83 -33.35
N THR A 118 -18.49 16.83 -34.09
CA THR A 118 -19.61 16.96 -35.02
C THR A 118 -20.93 16.72 -34.26
N ILE A 119 -21.81 17.73 -34.25
CA ILE A 119 -23.18 17.57 -33.73
C ILE A 119 -24.04 16.94 -34.83
N ASP A 120 -24.82 15.96 -34.43
CA ASP A 120 -25.72 15.23 -35.35
C ASP A 120 -26.65 16.21 -36.10
N SER A 121 -26.82 15.99 -37.40
CA SER A 121 -27.58 16.89 -38.30
C SER A 121 -29.02 17.13 -37.83
N ASN A 122 -29.61 16.22 -37.06
CA ASN A 122 -30.95 16.35 -36.47
C ASN A 122 -31.02 17.43 -35.37
N VAL A 123 -29.91 17.67 -34.63
CA VAL A 123 -29.86 18.71 -33.59
C VAL A 123 -29.72 20.08 -34.20
N ASN A 124 -28.95 20.22 -35.30
CA ASN A 124 -28.83 21.49 -36.03
C ASN A 124 -30.15 21.92 -36.68
N ALA A 125 -30.95 20.97 -37.19
CA ALA A 125 -32.29 21.28 -37.73
C ALA A 125 -33.23 21.77 -36.62
N ALA A 126 -33.19 21.17 -35.46
CA ALA A 126 -34.00 21.58 -34.30
C ALA A 126 -33.59 22.98 -33.77
N ILE A 127 -32.29 23.27 -33.72
CA ILE A 127 -31.76 24.61 -33.32
C ILE A 127 -32.13 25.66 -34.35
N SER A 128 -32.05 25.36 -35.63
CA SER A 128 -32.43 26.30 -36.69
C SER A 128 -33.91 26.64 -36.69
N GLN A 129 -34.78 25.64 -36.43
CA GLN A 129 -36.22 25.87 -36.27
C GLN A 129 -36.56 26.63 -35.01
N PHE A 130 -35.81 26.43 -33.93
CA PHE A 130 -35.98 27.16 -32.68
C PHE A 130 -35.59 28.63 -32.84
N ASN A 131 -34.45 28.91 -33.48
CA ASN A 131 -34.02 30.29 -33.79
C ASN A 131 -34.95 31.03 -34.78
N ALA A 132 -35.45 30.35 -35.78
CA ALA A 132 -36.42 30.93 -36.71
C ALA A 132 -37.77 31.29 -36.05
N ASN A 133 -38.16 30.56 -35.01
CA ASN A 133 -39.35 30.86 -34.22
C ASN A 133 -39.16 32.01 -33.23
N ILE A 134 -37.93 32.27 -32.80
CA ILE A 134 -37.60 33.41 -31.89
C ILE A 134 -37.69 34.74 -32.67
N ASP A 135 -37.24 34.78 -33.92
CA ASP A 135 -37.26 36.00 -34.71
C ASP A 135 -38.65 36.46 -35.17
N LYS A 136 -39.63 35.52 -35.24
CA LYS A 136 -41.00 35.84 -35.61
C LYS A 136 -41.87 36.40 -34.47
N LYS A 137 -41.41 36.43 -33.23
CA LYS A 137 -42.14 36.93 -32.06
C LYS A 137 -41.48 38.14 -31.37
N LYS A 138 -41.03 39.15 -32.11
CA LYS A 138 -40.74 40.47 -31.54
C LYS A 138 -42.01 41.23 -31.19
N LYS A 139 -42.91 40.66 -30.38
CA LYS A 139 -43.86 41.39 -29.54
C LYS A 139 -43.35 41.31 -28.10
N LYS A 140 -43.14 42.45 -27.48
CA LYS A 140 -42.70 42.66 -26.07
C LYS A 140 -43.43 41.70 -25.14
N SER A 141 -42.89 40.53 -24.92
CA SER A 141 -43.46 39.54 -24.00
C SER A 141 -42.70 39.71 -22.66
N LYS A 142 -43.46 39.97 -21.60
CA LYS A 142 -42.97 39.98 -20.21
C LYS A 142 -42.51 38.58 -19.73
N ALA A 143 -42.50 37.58 -20.62
CA ALA A 143 -42.13 36.20 -20.33
C ALA A 143 -40.60 35.94 -20.33
N LEU A 144 -39.80 36.76 -21.04
CA LEU A 144 -38.36 36.55 -21.16
C LEU A 144 -37.60 36.55 -19.80
N PRO A 145 -37.89 37.49 -18.87
CA PRO A 145 -37.25 37.47 -17.56
C PRO A 145 -37.70 36.29 -16.69
N ILE A 146 -38.92 35.79 -16.87
CA ILE A 146 -39.46 34.64 -16.14
C ILE A 146 -38.76 33.34 -16.60
N ILE A 147 -38.59 33.17 -17.92
CA ILE A 147 -37.89 32.00 -18.48
C ILE A 147 -36.42 31.98 -18.02
N LEU A 148 -35.75 33.11 -18.05
CA LEU A 148 -34.36 33.25 -17.57
C LEU A 148 -34.25 32.91 -16.06
N ALA A 149 -35.19 33.38 -15.25
CA ALA A 149 -35.23 33.09 -13.82
C ALA A 149 -35.45 31.60 -13.57
N ILE A 150 -36.32 30.91 -14.33
CA ILE A 150 -36.54 29.46 -14.23
C ILE A 150 -35.28 28.69 -14.64
N VAL A 151 -34.61 29.08 -15.73
CA VAL A 151 -33.37 28.42 -16.17
C VAL A 151 -32.26 28.56 -15.13
N LEU A 152 -32.12 29.73 -14.52
CA LEU A 152 -31.14 29.97 -13.45
C LEU A 152 -31.49 29.19 -12.18
N ALA A 153 -32.78 29.10 -11.82
CA ALA A 153 -33.21 28.31 -10.67
C ALA A 153 -32.95 26.79 -10.91
N VAL A 154 -33.24 26.29 -12.10
CA VAL A 154 -32.95 24.89 -12.47
C VAL A 154 -31.45 24.62 -12.47
N ALA A 155 -30.62 25.54 -13.03
CA ALA A 155 -29.18 25.40 -13.01
C ALA A 155 -28.61 25.42 -11.57
N ALA A 156 -29.17 26.25 -10.67
CA ALA A 156 -28.78 26.29 -9.27
C ALA A 156 -29.13 24.98 -8.52
N VAL A 157 -30.31 24.42 -8.82
CA VAL A 157 -30.74 23.13 -8.23
C VAL A 157 -29.84 21.98 -8.72
N PHE A 158 -29.61 21.90 -10.05
CA PHE A 158 -28.69 20.88 -10.59
C PHE A 158 -27.26 21.06 -10.13
N GLY A 159 -26.76 22.31 -10.04
CA GLY A 159 -25.44 22.63 -9.49
C GLY A 159 -25.34 22.25 -8.01
N GLY A 160 -26.39 22.47 -7.22
CA GLY A 160 -26.46 22.05 -5.83
C GLY A 160 -26.45 20.53 -5.66
N ILE A 161 -27.22 19.80 -6.46
CA ILE A 161 -27.26 18.33 -6.44
C ILE A 161 -25.91 17.72 -6.82
N THR A 162 -25.32 18.19 -7.91
CA THR A 162 -23.99 17.68 -8.34
C THR A 162 -22.89 18.00 -7.33
N TYR A 163 -22.94 19.20 -6.71
CA TYR A 163 -22.02 19.56 -5.64
C TYR A 163 -22.16 18.63 -4.42
N SER A 164 -23.41 18.36 -3.99
CA SER A 164 -23.66 17.45 -2.87
C SER A 164 -23.15 16.02 -3.14
N ILE A 165 -23.40 15.48 -4.34
CA ILE A 165 -22.91 14.13 -4.73
C ILE A 165 -21.38 14.07 -4.75
N VAL A 166 -20.73 15.14 -5.21
CA VAL A 166 -19.26 15.21 -5.23
C VAL A 166 -18.70 15.28 -3.80
N GLN A 167 -19.35 16.03 -2.90
CA GLN A 167 -18.93 16.10 -1.50
C GLN A 167 -19.12 14.78 -0.78
N GLU A 168 -20.23 14.09 -1.01
CA GLU A 168 -20.53 12.78 -0.44
C GLU A 168 -19.47 11.74 -0.89
N LYS A 169 -19.15 11.67 -2.18
CA LYS A 169 -18.10 10.78 -2.69
C LYS A 169 -16.71 11.09 -2.12
N ARG A 170 -16.38 12.37 -1.92
CA ARG A 170 -15.12 12.77 -1.29
C ARG A 170 -15.08 12.38 0.19
N ALA A 171 -16.21 12.49 0.89
CA ALA A 171 -16.31 12.06 2.28
C ALA A 171 -16.18 10.54 2.42
N GLU A 172 -16.83 9.78 1.55
CA GLU A 172 -16.70 8.31 1.49
C GLU A 172 -15.26 7.86 1.17
N GLU A 173 -14.58 8.56 0.26
CA GLU A 173 -13.21 8.26 -0.11
C GLU A 173 -12.24 8.60 1.03
N ALA A 174 -12.45 9.73 1.71
CA ALA A 174 -11.67 10.12 2.88
C ALA A 174 -11.85 9.11 4.03
N GLU A 175 -13.07 8.63 4.27
CA GLU A 175 -13.34 7.63 5.30
C GLU A 175 -12.71 6.28 4.96
N ARG A 176 -12.76 5.84 3.69
CA ARG A 176 -12.05 4.63 3.25
C ARG A 176 -10.54 4.73 3.43
N GLN A 177 -9.95 5.89 3.12
CA GLN A 177 -8.52 6.13 3.33
C GLN A 177 -8.16 6.13 4.81
N ARG A 178 -9.00 6.74 5.64
CA ARG A 178 -8.86 6.73 7.10
C ARG A 178 -8.91 5.29 7.64
N GLN A 179 -9.92 4.50 7.25
CA GLN A 179 -10.05 3.11 7.68
C GLN A 179 -8.85 2.26 7.23
N ALA A 180 -8.42 2.39 5.99
CA ALA A 180 -7.24 1.69 5.50
C ALA A 180 -5.95 2.05 6.27
N ALA A 181 -5.82 3.31 6.71
CA ALA A 181 -4.69 3.72 7.53
C ALA A 181 -4.76 3.12 8.96
N ILE A 182 -5.97 2.98 9.53
CA ILE A 182 -6.19 2.33 10.81
C ILE A 182 -5.86 0.83 10.70
N ASP A 183 -6.36 0.15 9.69
CA ASP A 183 -6.11 -1.27 9.46
C ASP A 183 -4.60 -1.54 9.32
N ALA A 184 -3.91 -0.73 8.52
CA ALA A 184 -2.45 -0.83 8.37
C ALA A 184 -1.69 -0.57 9.68
N TYR A 185 -2.17 0.33 10.54
CA TYR A 185 -1.59 0.57 11.86
C TYR A 185 -1.75 -0.64 12.79
N ILE A 186 -2.91 -1.28 12.77
CA ILE A 186 -3.18 -2.50 13.55
C ILE A 186 -2.31 -3.66 13.05
N GLU A 187 -2.17 -3.84 11.74
CA GLU A 187 -1.28 -4.85 11.14
C GLU A 187 0.20 -4.64 11.55
N ASP A 188 0.66 -3.40 11.55
CA ASP A 188 1.99 -3.06 12.04
C ASP A 188 2.16 -3.38 13.54
N ALA A 189 1.14 -3.11 14.37
CA ALA A 189 1.15 -3.43 15.79
C ALA A 189 1.17 -4.96 16.03
N GLN A 190 0.42 -5.72 15.25
CA GLN A 190 0.45 -7.20 15.26
C GLN A 190 1.83 -7.73 14.83
N SER A 191 2.42 -7.16 13.79
CA SER A 191 3.76 -7.50 13.33
C SER A 191 4.82 -7.18 14.39
N PHE A 192 4.70 -6.06 15.06
CA PHE A 192 5.55 -5.67 16.19
C PHE A 192 5.41 -6.68 17.34
N TYR A 193 4.18 -6.99 17.75
CA TYR A 193 3.89 -7.99 18.80
C TYR A 193 4.55 -9.34 18.50
N ILE A 194 4.35 -9.90 17.31
CA ILE A 194 4.91 -11.21 16.92
C ILE A 194 6.45 -11.19 16.99
N LYS A 195 7.07 -10.11 16.52
CA LYS A 195 8.54 -10.00 16.52
C LYS A 195 9.09 -9.85 17.94
N VAL A 196 8.45 -9.06 18.79
CA VAL A 196 8.85 -8.89 20.19
C VAL A 196 8.66 -10.20 20.95
N LEU A 197 7.53 -10.88 20.79
CA LEU A 197 7.27 -12.18 21.40
C LEU A 197 8.32 -13.24 20.99
N SER A 198 8.58 -13.38 19.70
CA SER A 198 9.57 -14.35 19.19
C SER A 198 11.01 -14.02 19.64
N SER A 199 11.36 -12.73 19.66
CA SER A 199 12.68 -12.31 20.12
C SER A 199 12.81 -12.44 21.64
N GLY A 200 11.74 -12.15 22.39
CA GLY A 200 11.66 -12.34 23.85
C GLY A 200 11.89 -13.80 24.25
N SER A 201 11.18 -14.73 23.63
CA SER A 201 11.39 -16.17 23.88
C SER A 201 12.84 -16.62 23.59
N THR A 202 13.43 -16.09 22.51
CA THR A 202 14.83 -16.39 22.17
C THR A 202 15.82 -15.77 23.18
N MET A 203 15.50 -14.61 23.76
CA MET A 203 16.28 -13.99 24.82
C MET A 203 16.13 -14.72 26.16
N GLU A 204 14.95 -15.22 26.47
CA GLU A 204 14.71 -16.07 27.64
C GLU A 204 15.59 -17.33 27.60
N ASP A 205 15.60 -18.06 26.47
CA ASP A 205 16.47 -19.23 26.28
C ASP A 205 17.95 -18.87 26.47
N THR A 206 18.39 -17.78 25.84
CA THR A 206 19.78 -17.30 25.94
C THR A 206 20.14 -16.87 27.37
N GLY A 207 19.25 -16.18 28.06
CA GLY A 207 19.43 -15.78 29.46
C GLY A 207 19.50 -16.98 30.40
N ASN A 208 18.67 -18.00 30.19
CA ASN A 208 18.70 -19.24 30.95
C ASN A 208 20.02 -20.00 30.75
N GLU A 209 20.58 -19.99 29.54
CA GLU A 209 21.90 -20.60 29.28
C GLU A 209 23.04 -19.82 29.96
N ILE A 210 22.99 -18.48 29.91
CA ILE A 210 23.95 -17.62 30.65
C ILE A 210 23.86 -17.89 32.15
N LYS A 211 22.64 -17.98 32.71
CA LYS A 211 22.42 -18.32 34.13
C LYS A 211 22.99 -19.67 34.48
N THR A 212 22.86 -20.65 33.62
CA THR A 212 23.38 -22.02 33.79
C THR A 212 24.91 -22.00 33.87
N ALA A 213 25.59 -21.33 32.93
CA ALA A 213 27.03 -21.21 32.91
C ALA A 213 27.56 -20.42 34.12
N TRP A 214 26.90 -19.34 34.49
CA TRP A 214 27.26 -18.51 35.62
C TRP A 214 27.05 -19.24 36.96
N THR A 215 25.94 -20.00 37.09
CA THR A 215 25.68 -20.88 38.21
C THR A 215 26.79 -21.94 38.40
N ALA A 216 27.23 -22.55 37.30
CA ALA A 216 28.30 -23.54 37.32
C ALA A 216 29.64 -22.89 37.78
N TYR A 217 29.95 -21.66 37.34
CA TYR A 217 31.13 -20.90 37.79
C TYR A 217 31.07 -20.61 39.29
N VAL A 218 29.96 -20.03 39.80
CA VAL A 218 29.79 -19.67 41.20
C VAL A 218 29.92 -20.91 42.12
N ASN A 219 29.38 -22.04 41.70
CA ASN A 219 29.45 -23.28 42.45
C ASN A 219 30.70 -24.15 42.17
N SER A 220 31.68 -23.60 41.46
CA SER A 220 32.91 -24.31 41.08
C SER A 220 32.67 -25.61 40.33
N LYS A 221 31.55 -25.72 39.60
CA LYS A 221 31.14 -26.87 38.78
C LYS A 221 31.62 -26.71 37.32
N TYR A 222 31.40 -27.76 36.54
CA TYR A 222 31.69 -27.79 35.12
C TYR A 222 30.45 -27.28 34.35
N TYR A 223 30.72 -26.50 33.31
CA TYR A 223 29.72 -26.16 32.28
C TYR A 223 30.26 -26.66 30.93
N ASN A 224 29.46 -27.40 30.19
CA ASN A 224 29.87 -28.06 28.94
C ASN A 224 31.21 -28.79 29.01
N GLY A 225 31.40 -29.57 30.11
CA GLY A 225 32.59 -30.38 30.31
C GLY A 225 33.88 -29.56 30.66
N LYS A 226 33.79 -28.26 30.86
CA LYS A 226 34.93 -27.36 31.16
C LYS A 226 34.67 -26.57 32.42
N LYS A 227 35.74 -26.34 33.20
CA LYS A 227 35.73 -25.48 34.37
C LYS A 227 36.19 -24.06 33.99
N TYR A 228 35.43 -23.06 34.42
CA TYR A 228 35.74 -21.65 34.18
C TYR A 228 36.22 -21.00 35.45
N TYR A 229 37.18 -20.06 35.31
CA TYR A 229 37.87 -19.42 36.43
C TYR A 229 37.59 -17.89 36.50
N SER A 230 36.76 -17.37 35.60
CA SER A 230 36.21 -16.01 35.64
C SER A 230 34.75 -15.98 35.16
N VAL A 231 34.00 -15.00 35.64
CA VAL A 231 32.65 -14.70 35.22
C VAL A 231 32.60 -14.50 33.72
N ASP A 232 33.46 -13.63 33.19
CA ASP A 232 33.47 -13.30 31.75
C ASP A 232 33.71 -14.52 30.87
N SER A 233 34.57 -15.45 31.30
CA SER A 233 34.84 -16.66 30.53
C SER A 233 33.64 -17.64 30.55
N ALA A 234 32.91 -17.69 31.67
CA ALA A 234 31.68 -18.51 31.75
C ALA A 234 30.55 -17.94 30.91
N ILE A 235 30.34 -16.61 31.00
CA ILE A 235 29.33 -15.91 30.16
C ILE A 235 29.69 -16.03 28.68
N ALA A 236 30.95 -15.78 28.29
CA ALA A 236 31.39 -15.93 26.90
C ALA A 236 31.19 -17.34 26.35
N ALA A 237 31.33 -18.37 27.18
CA ALA A 237 31.08 -19.74 26.80
C ALA A 237 29.57 -19.97 26.52
N ALA A 238 28.66 -19.48 27.36
CA ALA A 238 27.22 -19.52 27.14
C ALA A 238 26.84 -18.76 25.86
N GLN A 239 27.34 -17.55 25.68
CA GLN A 239 27.10 -16.74 24.49
C GLN A 239 27.66 -17.41 23.22
N SER A 240 28.71 -18.21 23.32
CA SER A 240 29.21 -19.01 22.20
C SER A 240 28.28 -20.14 21.83
N VAL A 241 27.65 -20.79 22.81
CA VAL A 241 26.60 -21.80 22.59
C VAL A 241 25.40 -21.15 21.92
N GLU A 242 24.96 -20.01 22.44
CA GLU A 242 23.79 -19.27 21.99
C GLU A 242 24.07 -18.30 20.82
N LYS A 243 25.21 -18.40 20.15
CA LYS A 243 25.63 -17.48 19.09
C LYS A 243 24.57 -17.30 17.98
N SER A 244 23.90 -18.39 17.60
CA SER A 244 22.84 -18.35 16.60
C SER A 244 21.64 -17.53 17.10
N ASN A 245 21.19 -17.75 18.32
CA ASN A 245 20.07 -17.07 18.93
C ASN A 245 20.39 -15.58 19.15
N ILE A 246 21.57 -15.27 19.68
CA ILE A 246 22.06 -13.89 19.81
C ILE A 246 22.06 -13.16 18.46
N THR A 247 22.47 -13.85 17.38
CA THR A 247 22.45 -13.25 16.03
C THR A 247 21.02 -12.99 15.56
N LYS A 248 20.08 -13.91 15.79
CA LYS A 248 18.67 -13.71 15.48
C LYS A 248 18.08 -12.51 16.21
N VAL A 249 18.34 -12.43 17.54
CA VAL A 249 17.89 -11.32 18.38
C VAL A 249 18.43 -9.97 17.88
N LYS A 250 19.72 -9.89 17.59
CA LYS A 250 20.35 -8.67 17.05
C LYS A 250 19.76 -8.27 15.70
N ASN A 251 19.49 -9.23 14.82
CA ASN A 251 18.87 -8.96 13.52
C ASN A 251 17.40 -8.51 13.67
N ALA A 252 16.66 -9.12 14.60
CA ALA A 252 15.28 -8.73 14.89
C ALA A 252 15.20 -7.34 15.51
N HIS A 253 16.17 -6.94 16.33
CA HIS A 253 16.19 -5.67 17.04
C HIS A 253 15.99 -4.47 16.12
N SER A 254 16.73 -4.38 15.01
CA SER A 254 16.60 -3.25 14.06
C SER A 254 15.19 -3.19 13.42
N SER A 255 14.58 -4.34 13.15
CA SER A 255 13.23 -4.37 12.58
C SER A 255 12.15 -4.05 13.61
N ILE A 256 12.33 -4.45 14.86
CA ILE A 256 11.46 -4.10 16.00
C ILE A 256 11.53 -2.59 16.25
N GLU A 257 12.74 -2.02 16.28
CA GLU A 257 12.93 -0.58 16.44
C GLU A 257 12.29 0.23 15.31
N SER A 258 12.38 -0.24 14.08
CA SER A 258 11.74 0.40 12.91
C SER A 258 10.22 0.40 13.05
N LEU A 259 9.60 -0.73 13.42
CA LEU A 259 8.17 -0.82 13.67
C LEU A 259 7.74 0.05 14.84
N TYR A 260 8.49 0.04 15.94
CA TYR A 260 8.25 0.92 17.08
C TYR A 260 8.18 2.38 16.66
N LYS A 261 9.18 2.87 15.91
CA LYS A 261 9.20 4.26 15.41
C LYS A 261 8.00 4.58 14.55
N LYS A 262 7.58 3.65 13.69
CA LYS A 262 6.38 3.80 12.85
C LYS A 262 5.11 3.90 13.69
N LEU A 263 4.97 3.06 14.72
CA LEU A 263 3.81 2.99 15.60
C LEU A 263 3.68 4.15 16.59
N LEU A 264 4.70 5.02 16.72
CA LEU A 264 4.59 6.25 17.53
C LEU A 264 3.61 7.28 16.94
N THR A 265 3.34 7.19 15.64
CA THR A 265 2.40 8.09 14.95
C THR A 265 1.10 7.34 14.67
N VAL A 266 0.03 7.69 15.37
CA VAL A 266 -1.30 7.12 15.12
C VAL A 266 -1.95 7.82 13.93
N PRO A 267 -2.67 7.08 13.07
CA PRO A 267 -3.34 7.65 11.90
C PRO A 267 -4.52 8.56 12.26
N ASP A 268 -5.12 8.36 13.44
CA ASP A 268 -6.20 9.18 13.98
C ASP A 268 -5.99 9.43 15.48
N ALA A 269 -5.56 10.63 15.80
CA ALA A 269 -5.29 11.04 17.19
C ALA A 269 -6.56 11.17 18.04
N SER A 270 -7.75 11.22 17.45
CA SER A 270 -9.03 11.27 18.15
C SER A 270 -9.54 9.86 18.54
N ASN A 271 -8.97 8.82 17.94
CA ASN A 271 -9.29 7.42 18.28
C ASN A 271 -8.53 7.01 19.55
N GLN A 272 -9.27 6.80 20.63
CA GLN A 272 -8.71 6.42 21.93
C GLN A 272 -8.05 5.04 21.87
N GLU A 273 -8.65 4.08 21.19
CA GLU A 273 -8.14 2.71 21.04
C GLU A 273 -6.76 2.68 20.41
N LEU A 274 -6.55 3.44 19.33
CA LEU A 274 -5.23 3.56 18.70
C LEU A 274 -4.19 4.22 19.62
N THR A 275 -4.64 5.13 20.48
CA THR A 275 -3.78 5.76 21.49
C THR A 275 -3.39 4.77 22.57
N GLU A 276 -4.30 3.90 22.98
CA GLU A 276 -4.03 2.82 23.95
C GLU A 276 -3.07 1.80 23.36
N ILE A 277 -3.26 1.37 22.11
CA ILE A 277 -2.31 0.52 21.38
C ILE A 277 -0.91 1.15 21.34
N LYS A 278 -0.80 2.43 20.99
CA LYS A 278 0.49 3.14 20.99
C LYS A 278 1.17 3.11 22.36
N ASN A 279 0.42 3.29 23.44
CA ASN A 279 0.97 3.29 24.80
C ASN A 279 1.44 1.88 25.20
N ALA A 280 0.68 0.84 24.84
CA ALA A 280 1.08 -0.56 25.05
C ALA A 280 2.32 -0.92 24.23
N VAL A 281 2.41 -0.48 22.96
CA VAL A 281 3.62 -0.62 22.13
C VAL A 281 4.83 0.03 22.79
N LYS A 282 4.68 1.22 23.40
CA LYS A 282 5.78 1.89 24.13
C LYS A 282 6.22 1.09 25.34
N ALA A 283 5.28 0.54 26.11
CA ALA A 283 5.58 -0.28 27.27
C ALA A 283 6.30 -1.57 26.86
N ALA A 284 5.77 -2.27 25.84
CA ALA A 284 6.36 -3.49 25.32
C ALA A 284 7.77 -3.26 24.72
N TYR A 285 7.98 -2.14 24.03
CA TYR A 285 9.31 -1.81 23.49
C TYR A 285 10.31 -1.50 24.59
N LYS A 286 9.88 -0.79 25.65
CA LYS A 286 10.75 -0.53 26.81
C LYS A 286 11.15 -1.83 27.48
N ALA A 287 10.20 -2.68 27.83
CA ALA A 287 10.48 -3.97 28.45
C ALA A 287 11.36 -4.88 27.56
N TYR A 288 11.12 -4.85 26.24
CA TYR A 288 11.98 -5.52 25.27
C TYR A 288 13.42 -5.02 25.28
N GLN A 289 13.64 -3.72 25.36
CA GLN A 289 14.99 -3.14 25.45
C GLN A 289 15.67 -3.51 26.75
N ASP A 290 14.99 -3.42 27.89
CA ASP A 290 15.52 -3.78 29.20
C ASP A 290 15.98 -5.27 29.20
N MET A 291 15.17 -6.17 28.62
CA MET A 291 15.56 -7.58 28.47
C MET A 291 16.70 -7.79 27.48
N TYR A 292 16.70 -7.06 26.36
CA TYR A 292 17.78 -7.11 25.37
C TYR A 292 19.13 -6.73 26.00
N ASP A 293 19.19 -5.63 26.74
CA ASP A 293 20.42 -5.16 27.39
C ASP A 293 20.88 -6.15 28.46
N CYS A 294 19.96 -6.66 29.27
CA CYS A 294 20.26 -7.66 30.31
C CYS A 294 20.89 -8.95 29.72
N VAL A 295 20.39 -9.44 28.58
CA VAL A 295 20.81 -10.71 27.98
C VAL A 295 22.03 -10.56 27.06
N ILE A 296 22.06 -9.51 26.25
CA ILE A 296 23.13 -9.33 25.23
C ILE A 296 24.41 -8.78 25.85
N THR A 297 24.28 -7.99 26.91
CA THR A 297 25.43 -7.39 27.64
C THR A 297 25.33 -7.64 29.16
N PRO A 298 25.34 -8.92 29.59
CA PRO A 298 25.22 -9.25 31.03
C PRO A 298 26.27 -8.53 31.85
N SER A 299 25.84 -7.90 32.94
CA SER A 299 26.74 -7.12 33.84
C SER A 299 26.38 -7.32 35.30
N GLY A 300 27.23 -6.80 36.20
CA GLY A 300 27.03 -6.90 37.66
C GLY A 300 27.54 -8.21 38.26
N ASN A 301 26.87 -8.69 39.32
CA ASN A 301 27.16 -9.96 39.96
C ASN A 301 26.02 -10.98 39.71
N TYR A 302 26.30 -12.25 40.01
CA TYR A 302 25.34 -13.33 39.79
C TYR A 302 23.96 -13.06 40.42
N ASN A 303 23.91 -12.61 41.66
CA ASN A 303 22.63 -12.40 42.35
C ASN A 303 21.87 -11.20 41.79
N SER A 304 22.54 -10.09 41.49
CA SER A 304 21.93 -8.90 40.93
C SER A 304 21.43 -9.16 39.52
N TRP A 305 22.25 -9.81 38.68
CA TRP A 305 21.87 -10.12 37.31
C TRP A 305 20.73 -11.14 37.26
N THR A 306 20.74 -12.19 38.09
CA THR A 306 19.63 -13.19 38.09
C THR A 306 18.32 -12.62 38.60
N ALA A 307 18.35 -11.65 39.52
CA ALA A 307 17.13 -10.94 39.93
C ALA A 307 16.65 -10.03 38.81
N GLU A 308 17.53 -9.23 38.20
CA GLU A 308 17.23 -8.37 37.05
C GLU A 308 16.66 -9.17 35.87
N PHE A 309 17.32 -10.28 35.49
CA PHE A 309 16.85 -11.14 34.39
C PHE A 309 15.43 -11.66 34.63
N LYS A 310 15.12 -12.08 35.86
CA LYS A 310 13.78 -12.53 36.24
C LYS A 310 12.76 -11.39 36.13
N ASP A 311 13.13 -10.19 36.58
CA ASP A 311 12.22 -9.04 36.58
C ASP A 311 11.94 -8.56 35.14
N VAL A 312 12.97 -8.39 34.29
CA VAL A 312 12.80 -7.96 32.90
C VAL A 312 12.07 -9.02 32.03
N ASP A 313 12.22 -10.30 32.34
CA ASP A 313 11.48 -11.39 31.69
C ASP A 313 9.97 -11.30 32.01
N SER A 314 9.64 -11.11 33.30
CA SER A 314 8.25 -10.91 33.74
C SER A 314 7.65 -9.63 33.17
N ASP A 315 8.38 -8.50 33.20
CA ASP A 315 7.93 -7.21 32.68
C ASP A 315 7.64 -7.28 31.17
N LEU A 316 8.48 -8.02 30.42
CA LEU A 316 8.27 -8.22 28.99
C LEU A 316 7.03 -9.08 28.74
N ALA A 317 6.86 -10.17 29.48
CA ALA A 317 5.68 -11.05 29.34
C ALA A 317 4.38 -10.28 29.63
N ASP A 318 4.35 -9.47 30.68
CA ASP A 318 3.19 -8.66 31.05
C ASP A 318 2.89 -7.59 29.97
N ALA A 319 3.91 -6.86 29.53
CA ALA A 319 3.74 -5.80 28.51
C ALA A 319 3.31 -6.36 27.14
N ILE A 320 3.77 -7.55 26.75
CA ILE A 320 3.31 -8.27 25.56
C ILE A 320 1.87 -8.73 25.75
N GLY A 321 1.52 -9.22 26.95
CA GLY A 321 0.17 -9.62 27.30
C GLY A 321 -0.84 -8.48 27.17
N ASP A 322 -0.50 -7.31 27.69
CA ASP A 322 -1.33 -6.10 27.59
C ASP A 322 -1.51 -5.66 26.14
N LEU A 323 -0.44 -5.63 25.35
CA LEU A 323 -0.52 -5.28 23.94
C LEU A 323 -1.40 -6.26 23.16
N ARG A 324 -1.28 -7.56 23.44
CA ARG A 324 -2.09 -8.59 22.78
C ARG A 324 -3.58 -8.38 22.95
N ILE A 325 -4.02 -7.94 24.12
CA ILE A 325 -5.45 -7.69 24.43
C ILE A 325 -6.02 -6.59 23.52
N LEU A 326 -5.21 -5.60 23.18
CA LEU A 326 -5.64 -4.44 22.41
C LEU A 326 -5.62 -4.63 20.90
N ILE A 327 -4.87 -5.63 20.38
CA ILE A 327 -4.68 -5.83 18.94
C ILE A 327 -5.36 -7.10 18.38
N ASN A 328 -6.15 -7.81 19.21
CA ASN A 328 -6.89 -9.02 18.81
C ASN A 328 -8.40 -8.73 18.58
#